data_3c470f09e3d4054bddfb7cc2798dfd09
#
_entry.id   3c470f09e3d4054bddfb7cc2798dfd09
#
_cell.length_a   1.000
_cell.length_b   1.000
_cell.length_c   1.000
_cell.angle_alpha   90.00
_cell.angle_beta   90.00
_cell.angle_gamma   90.00
#
_symmetry.space_group_name_H-M   'P 1'
#
loop_
_entity.id
_entity.type
_entity.pdbx_description
1 polymer ?
#
loop_
_entity_poly.entity_id
_entity_poly.type
_entity_poly.pdbx_seq_one_letter_code
_entity_poly.pdbx_strand_id
1 'polypeptide(L)'
;DRVGLGKGKTYGVEFMAQKTNGKTTGWIGYTLSWSDRWFPDGSVNKGRHFPFRFDNRHKVNVVVSRKLSRKVELTGAWVFASGNHISLPEYKYLSPIYQKENGYAGVDSYRPMNSGLSARNNYQLSPYHRLDLGVNFYRYKKKGRMGIWNISIYNTYLKPNPFMTEVMVNQDINQRYHVVLQETILFYCMPSVSYTYKF
;
A
#
# COMPACT_ATOMS: atom_id res chain seq x y z
N ASP A 1 -22.64 14.40 21.29
CA ASP A 1 -21.98 13.35 20.48
C ASP A 1 -21.15 12.47 21.39
N ARG A 2 -21.45 11.17 21.43
CA ARG A 2 -20.62 10.20 22.15
C ARG A 2 -19.47 9.75 21.24
N VAL A 3 -18.24 10.02 21.65
CA VAL A 3 -17.05 9.50 20.96
C VAL A 3 -16.82 8.07 21.45
N GLY A 4 -17.00 7.11 20.56
CA GLY A 4 -16.70 5.70 20.83
C GLY A 4 -15.19 5.50 21.03
N LEU A 5 -14.79 4.83 22.11
CA LEU A 5 -13.39 4.48 22.37
C LEU A 5 -13.08 3.11 21.73
N GLY A 6 -12.27 3.15 20.67
CA GLY A 6 -11.75 1.93 20.05
C GLY A 6 -10.54 1.38 20.77
N LYS A 7 -10.38 0.06 20.72
CA LYS A 7 -9.19 -0.68 21.18
C LYS A 7 -8.46 -1.28 19.99
N GLY A 8 -7.16 -1.54 20.16
CA GLY A 8 -6.35 -2.18 19.16
C GLY A 8 -5.33 -3.14 19.75
N LYS A 9 -4.99 -4.19 18.99
CA LYS A 9 -3.95 -5.16 19.31
C LYS A 9 -3.08 -5.36 18.09
N THR A 10 -1.77 -5.31 18.28
CA THR A 10 -0.78 -5.59 17.21
C THR A 10 0.30 -6.49 17.78
N TYR A 11 0.65 -7.53 17.04
CA TYR A 11 1.72 -8.48 17.37
C TYR A 11 2.29 -9.09 16.09
N GLY A 12 3.49 -9.64 16.18
CA GLY A 12 4.15 -10.23 15.01
C GLY A 12 5.48 -10.85 15.34
N VAL A 13 6.11 -11.39 14.30
CA VAL A 13 7.46 -11.95 14.32
C VAL A 13 8.24 -11.36 13.17
N GLU A 14 9.50 -10.99 13.44
CA GLU A 14 10.42 -10.47 12.45
C GLU A 14 11.64 -11.39 12.36
N PHE A 15 12.06 -11.65 11.12
CA PHE A 15 13.26 -12.41 10.82
C PHE A 15 14.15 -11.59 9.88
N MET A 16 15.45 -11.56 10.16
CA MET A 16 16.45 -10.93 9.31
C MET A 16 17.68 -11.80 9.17
N ALA A 17 18.14 -11.98 7.93
CA ALA A 17 19.40 -12.60 7.62
C ALA A 17 20.26 -11.63 6.79
N GLN A 18 21.53 -11.43 7.18
CA GLN A 18 22.43 -10.51 6.54
C GLN A 18 23.77 -11.16 6.23
N LYS A 19 24.27 -10.92 5.02
CA LYS A 19 25.62 -11.28 4.60
C LYS A 19 26.43 -10.01 4.30
N THR A 20 27.48 -9.76 5.06
CA THR A 20 28.28 -8.52 4.99
C THR A 20 29.60 -8.70 4.21
N ASN A 21 30.06 -9.93 4.00
CA ASN A 21 31.38 -10.21 3.45
C ASN A 21 31.32 -10.96 2.11
N GLY A 22 32.35 -10.73 1.27
CA GLY A 22 32.55 -11.39 -0.02
C GLY A 22 32.12 -10.53 -1.21
N LYS A 23 32.10 -11.15 -2.39
CA LYS A 23 31.70 -10.45 -3.64
C LYS A 23 30.21 -10.15 -3.70
N THR A 24 29.40 -10.96 -3.02
CA THR A 24 27.95 -10.75 -2.90
C THR A 24 27.62 -10.49 -1.44
N THR A 25 27.00 -9.36 -1.17
CA THR A 25 26.51 -8.90 0.15
C THR A 25 25.05 -8.54 0.05
N GLY A 26 24.37 -8.48 1.18
CA GLY A 26 22.96 -8.11 1.19
C GLY A 26 22.24 -8.61 2.42
N TRP A 27 20.95 -8.44 2.43
CA TRP A 27 20.09 -8.91 3.50
C TRP A 27 18.69 -9.25 2.98
N ILE A 28 18.02 -10.10 3.72
CA ILE A 28 16.62 -10.42 3.59
C ILE A 28 15.94 -10.21 4.94
N GLY A 29 14.84 -9.49 4.94
CA GLY A 29 13.98 -9.29 6.09
C GLY A 29 12.58 -9.79 5.78
N TYR A 30 11.98 -10.49 6.74
CA TYR A 30 10.59 -10.94 6.68
C TYR A 30 9.88 -10.55 7.97
N THR A 31 8.70 -9.94 7.81
CA THR A 31 7.81 -9.60 8.91
C THR A 31 6.48 -10.30 8.70
N LEU A 32 6.04 -11.04 9.71
CA LEU A 32 4.69 -11.58 9.83
C LEU A 32 4.00 -10.87 10.99
N SER A 33 2.94 -10.10 10.72
CA SER A 33 2.28 -9.29 11.75
C SER A 33 0.76 -9.32 11.61
N TRP A 34 0.09 -9.10 12.72
CA TRP A 34 -1.35 -8.96 12.85
C TRP A 34 -1.66 -7.63 13.53
N SER A 35 -2.64 -6.91 13.02
CA SER A 35 -3.09 -5.66 13.60
C SER A 35 -4.60 -5.56 13.53
N ASP A 36 -5.25 -5.74 14.68
CA ASP A 36 -6.70 -5.73 14.82
C ASP A 36 -7.20 -4.51 15.56
N ARG A 37 -8.46 -4.15 15.29
CA ARG A 37 -9.21 -3.08 15.96
C ARG A 37 -10.59 -3.60 16.33
N TRP A 38 -11.15 -3.07 17.42
CA TRP A 38 -12.54 -3.32 17.81
C TRP A 38 -13.07 -2.18 18.67
N PHE A 39 -14.38 -2.07 18.74
CA PHE A 39 -15.11 -1.09 19.56
C PHE A 39 -16.01 -1.85 20.53
N PRO A 40 -15.64 -1.94 21.83
CA PRO A 40 -16.36 -2.74 22.80
C PRO A 40 -17.81 -2.28 23.04
N ASP A 41 -18.10 -1.00 22.76
CA ASP A 41 -19.44 -0.40 22.86
C ASP A 41 -20.39 -0.85 21.73
N GLY A 42 -19.90 -1.66 20.78
CA GLY A 42 -20.68 -2.16 19.66
C GLY A 42 -20.91 -1.14 18.54
N SER A 43 -20.40 0.09 18.62
CA SER A 43 -20.60 1.17 17.65
C SER A 43 -20.07 0.84 16.25
N VAL A 44 -19.01 0.03 16.17
CA VAL A 44 -18.41 -0.43 14.90
C VAL A 44 -18.37 -1.95 14.90
N ASN A 45 -18.76 -2.58 13.76
CA ASN A 45 -18.77 -4.03 13.55
C ASN A 45 -19.51 -4.82 14.62
N LYS A 46 -20.45 -4.21 15.33
CA LYS A 46 -21.17 -4.83 16.48
C LYS A 46 -20.20 -5.36 17.55
N GLY A 47 -19.10 -4.63 17.80
CA GLY A 47 -18.07 -5.01 18.75
C GLY A 47 -17.09 -6.10 18.28
N ARG A 48 -17.27 -6.64 17.08
CA ARG A 48 -16.37 -7.68 16.53
C ARG A 48 -15.04 -7.06 16.07
N HIS A 49 -13.97 -7.84 16.17
CA HIS A 49 -12.65 -7.48 15.66
C HIS A 49 -12.67 -7.34 14.14
N PHE A 50 -11.86 -6.42 13.62
CA PHE A 50 -11.61 -6.25 12.21
C PHE A 50 -10.15 -5.86 11.98
N PRO A 51 -9.57 -6.20 10.81
CA PRO A 51 -8.20 -5.85 10.49
C PRO A 51 -8.04 -4.33 10.42
N PHE A 52 -6.92 -3.83 10.92
CA PHE A 52 -6.56 -2.43 10.74
C PHE A 52 -6.27 -2.16 9.25
N ARG A 53 -6.52 -0.93 8.80
CA ARG A 53 -6.29 -0.56 7.39
C ARG A 53 -4.91 -0.95 6.88
N PHE A 54 -3.87 -0.81 7.70
CA PHE A 54 -2.49 -1.13 7.39
C PHE A 54 -2.03 -2.48 7.97
N ASP A 55 -2.95 -3.44 8.14
CA ASP A 55 -2.60 -4.83 8.48
C ASP A 55 -2.01 -5.52 7.24
N ASN A 56 -0.73 -5.20 6.96
CA ASN A 56 0.04 -5.91 5.94
C ASN A 56 0.62 -7.17 6.58
N ARG A 57 -0.12 -8.26 6.52
CA ARG A 57 0.20 -9.53 7.16
C ARG A 57 1.61 -10.01 6.88
N HIS A 58 2.04 -9.92 5.63
CA HIS A 58 3.35 -10.36 5.16
C HIS A 58 4.10 -9.19 4.55
N LYS A 59 5.34 -8.97 5.00
CA LYS A 59 6.30 -8.03 4.37
C LYS A 59 7.61 -8.74 4.15
N VAL A 60 8.16 -8.62 2.94
CA VAL A 60 9.48 -9.15 2.58
C VAL A 60 10.29 -8.02 1.97
N ASN A 61 11.52 -7.87 2.42
CA ASN A 61 12.49 -6.96 1.83
C ASN A 61 13.77 -7.73 1.54
N VAL A 62 14.25 -7.62 0.33
CA VAL A 62 15.51 -8.25 -0.11
C VAL A 62 16.38 -7.17 -0.73
N VAL A 63 17.61 -7.05 -0.27
CA VAL A 63 18.60 -6.16 -0.86
C VAL A 63 19.86 -6.96 -1.14
N VAL A 64 20.36 -6.90 -2.36
CA VAL A 64 21.55 -7.61 -2.80
C VAL A 64 22.47 -6.67 -3.55
N SER A 65 23.75 -6.72 -3.25
CA SER A 65 24.82 -6.07 -3.99
C SER A 65 25.85 -7.12 -4.40
N ARG A 66 26.29 -7.08 -5.67
CA ARG A 66 27.30 -7.99 -6.19
C ARG A 66 28.39 -7.25 -6.94
N LYS A 67 29.61 -7.33 -6.42
CA LYS A 67 30.82 -6.83 -7.09
C LYS A 67 31.20 -7.77 -8.23
N LEU A 68 31.03 -7.35 -9.47
CA LEU A 68 31.45 -8.08 -10.67
C LEU A 68 32.95 -7.88 -10.89
N SER A 69 33.45 -6.69 -10.62
CA SER A 69 34.86 -6.32 -10.72
C SER A 69 35.19 -5.22 -9.70
N ARG A 70 36.46 -4.76 -9.69
CA ARG A 70 36.83 -3.57 -8.90
C ARG A 70 36.10 -2.29 -9.35
N LYS A 71 35.56 -2.26 -10.57
CA LYS A 71 34.96 -1.06 -11.17
C LYS A 71 33.45 -1.17 -11.34
N VAL A 72 32.86 -2.36 -11.20
CA VAL A 72 31.43 -2.58 -11.50
C VAL A 72 30.80 -3.38 -10.37
N GLU A 73 29.67 -2.87 -9.89
CA GLU A 73 28.83 -3.51 -8.87
C GLU A 73 27.38 -3.47 -9.31
N LEU A 74 26.70 -4.59 -9.27
CA LEU A 74 25.26 -4.71 -9.47
C LEU A 74 24.54 -4.58 -8.13
N THR A 75 23.41 -3.87 -8.13
CA THR A 75 22.54 -3.76 -6.97
C THR A 75 21.12 -4.16 -7.34
N GLY A 76 20.44 -4.79 -6.41
CA GLY A 76 19.03 -5.12 -6.57
C GLY A 76 18.30 -4.98 -5.24
N ALA A 77 17.08 -4.48 -5.27
CA ALA A 77 16.19 -4.40 -4.13
C ALA A 77 14.81 -4.91 -4.54
N TRP A 78 14.27 -5.84 -3.78
CA TRP A 78 12.92 -6.32 -3.96
C TRP A 78 12.12 -6.16 -2.68
N VAL A 79 10.92 -5.62 -2.82
CA VAL A 79 9.99 -5.43 -1.73
C VAL A 79 8.66 -6.09 -2.05
N PHE A 80 8.06 -6.67 -1.04
CA PHE A 80 6.72 -7.23 -1.08
C PHE A 80 5.97 -6.84 0.20
N ALA A 81 4.70 -6.47 0.07
CA ALA A 81 3.78 -6.32 1.19
C ALA A 81 2.40 -6.82 0.77
N SER A 82 1.75 -7.61 1.61
CA SER A 82 0.34 -7.95 1.42
C SER A 82 -0.50 -6.67 1.42
N GLY A 83 -1.61 -6.69 0.66
CA GLY A 83 -2.43 -5.50 0.45
C GLY A 83 -3.02 -4.92 1.74
N ASN A 84 -3.26 -3.63 1.72
CA ASN A 84 -4.00 -2.92 2.75
C ASN A 84 -5.47 -3.34 2.77
N HIS A 85 -6.15 -3.10 3.89
CA HIS A 85 -7.58 -3.33 4.00
C HIS A 85 -8.36 -2.04 3.78
N ILE A 86 -9.49 -2.13 3.07
CA ILE A 86 -10.44 -1.03 2.87
C ILE A 86 -11.84 -1.47 3.24
N SER A 87 -12.70 -0.50 3.49
CA SER A 87 -14.12 -0.74 3.69
C SER A 87 -14.83 -0.63 2.34
N LEU A 88 -15.28 -1.78 1.80
CA LEU A 88 -15.97 -1.84 0.53
C LEU A 88 -17.48 -1.84 0.79
N PRO A 89 -18.24 -0.89 0.22
CA PRO A 89 -19.71 -0.88 0.31
C PRO A 89 -20.30 -2.13 -0.34
N GLU A 90 -21.23 -2.77 0.36
CA GLU A 90 -21.88 -4.00 -0.14
C GLU A 90 -23.30 -3.75 -0.64
N TYR A 91 -23.96 -2.71 -0.15
CA TYR A 91 -25.34 -2.35 -0.55
C TYR A 91 -25.54 -0.85 -0.52
N LYS A 92 -26.58 -0.41 -1.22
CA LYS A 92 -27.07 0.97 -1.19
C LYS A 92 -28.46 1.01 -0.59
N TYR A 93 -28.75 2.09 0.10
CA TYR A 93 -30.10 2.38 0.61
C TYR A 93 -30.44 3.85 0.45
N LEU A 94 -31.72 4.13 0.30
CA LEU A 94 -32.22 5.50 0.25
C LEU A 94 -32.19 6.11 1.64
N SER A 95 -31.71 7.34 1.76
CA SER A 95 -31.80 8.07 3.02
C SER A 95 -33.25 8.14 3.50
N PRO A 96 -33.52 7.93 4.81
CA PRO A 96 -34.83 8.22 5.35
C PRO A 96 -35.16 9.70 5.14
N ILE A 97 -36.41 9.98 4.73
CA ILE A 97 -36.87 11.35 4.62
C ILE A 97 -37.14 11.83 6.04
N TYR A 98 -36.39 12.82 6.50
CA TYR A 98 -36.81 13.60 7.67
C TYR A 98 -38.00 14.48 7.23
N GLN A 99 -39.20 14.10 7.60
CA GLN A 99 -40.35 15.02 7.54
C GLN A 99 -40.10 16.11 8.58
N LYS A 100 -39.81 17.31 8.13
CA LYS A 100 -39.83 18.48 8.98
C LYS A 100 -41.27 18.70 9.41
N GLU A 101 -41.53 18.91 10.69
CA GLU A 101 -42.84 19.00 11.35
C GLU A 101 -43.76 20.13 10.84
N ASN A 102 -43.46 20.82 9.77
CA ASN A 102 -44.26 21.91 9.19
C ASN A 102 -44.73 21.55 7.78
N GLY A 103 -45.62 20.59 7.64
CA GLY A 103 -46.73 20.46 6.70
C GLY A 103 -46.53 20.70 5.20
N TYR A 104 -45.35 21.04 4.71
CA TYR A 104 -45.07 21.16 3.29
C TYR A 104 -44.22 19.97 2.86
N ALA A 105 -44.87 18.93 2.40
CA ALA A 105 -44.24 17.88 1.62
C ALA A 105 -43.82 18.46 0.27
N GLY A 106 -42.71 19.17 0.24
CA GLY A 106 -41.96 19.38 -0.97
C GLY A 106 -41.44 17.99 -1.37
N VAL A 107 -41.92 17.45 -2.47
CA VAL A 107 -41.40 16.26 -3.10
C VAL A 107 -40.04 16.66 -3.67
N ASP A 108 -39.02 16.75 -2.80
CA ASP A 108 -37.64 16.82 -3.25
C ASP A 108 -37.32 15.44 -3.85
N SER A 109 -37.40 15.38 -5.16
CA SER A 109 -37.19 14.16 -5.94
C SER A 109 -35.75 13.63 -5.86
N TYR A 110 -34.85 14.28 -5.13
CA TYR A 110 -33.48 13.87 -4.92
C TYR A 110 -33.33 13.24 -3.53
N ARG A 111 -33.39 11.91 -3.49
CA ARG A 111 -33.04 11.14 -2.30
C ARG A 111 -31.57 10.75 -2.39
N PRO A 112 -30.70 11.26 -1.53
CA PRO A 112 -29.30 10.82 -1.53
C PRO A 112 -29.23 9.33 -1.23
N MET A 113 -28.52 8.62 -2.08
CA MET A 113 -28.27 7.18 -1.93
C MET A 113 -27.07 6.97 -1.04
N ASN A 114 -27.27 6.39 0.12
CA ASN A 114 -26.21 6.05 1.06
C ASN A 114 -25.63 4.67 0.77
N SER A 115 -24.35 4.49 1.08
CA SER A 115 -23.67 3.21 0.96
C SER A 115 -23.62 2.51 2.31
N GLY A 116 -24.04 1.26 2.37
CA GLY A 116 -24.00 0.44 3.56
C GLY A 116 -22.78 -0.49 3.57
N LEU A 117 -22.23 -0.69 4.75
CA LEU A 117 -21.10 -1.58 5.01
C LEU A 117 -21.58 -2.70 5.93
N SER A 118 -21.32 -3.95 5.58
CA SER A 118 -21.55 -5.09 6.50
C SER A 118 -20.49 -5.16 7.59
N ALA A 119 -19.25 -4.78 7.24
CA ALA A 119 -18.12 -4.75 8.14
C ALA A 119 -17.11 -3.67 7.75
N ARG A 120 -16.36 -3.18 8.73
CA ARG A 120 -15.23 -2.27 8.52
C ARG A 120 -14.02 -3.05 8.02
N ASN A 121 -13.29 -2.47 7.02
CA ASN A 121 -12.09 -3.07 6.43
C ASN A 121 -12.31 -4.52 5.95
N ASN A 122 -13.45 -4.76 5.31
CA ASN A 122 -13.94 -6.05 4.85
C ASN A 122 -13.27 -6.57 3.57
N TYR A 123 -12.46 -5.74 2.91
CA TYR A 123 -11.80 -6.10 1.65
C TYR A 123 -10.30 -5.84 1.72
N GLN A 124 -9.49 -6.82 1.28
CA GLN A 124 -8.04 -6.69 1.18
C GLN A 124 -7.65 -6.37 -0.27
N LEU A 125 -6.90 -5.29 -0.45
CA LEU A 125 -6.36 -4.87 -1.74
C LEU A 125 -5.28 -5.84 -2.25
N SER A 126 -4.98 -5.74 -3.55
CA SER A 126 -3.88 -6.47 -4.16
C SER A 126 -2.54 -6.19 -3.47
N PRO A 127 -1.63 -7.17 -3.41
CA PRO A 127 -0.34 -6.98 -2.79
C PRO A 127 0.52 -5.99 -3.59
N TYR A 128 1.30 -5.20 -2.86
CA TYR A 128 2.34 -4.34 -3.40
C TYR A 128 3.64 -5.13 -3.56
N HIS A 129 4.26 -5.09 -4.72
CA HIS A 129 5.63 -5.59 -4.88
C HIS A 129 6.37 -4.87 -6.00
N ARG A 130 7.70 -4.77 -5.85
CA ARG A 130 8.56 -4.02 -6.75
C ARG A 130 9.97 -4.59 -6.76
N LEU A 131 10.60 -4.59 -7.93
CA LEU A 131 12.01 -4.88 -8.11
C LEU A 131 12.73 -3.65 -8.67
N ASP A 132 13.74 -3.19 -7.97
CA ASP A 132 14.64 -2.12 -8.39
C ASP A 132 15.99 -2.73 -8.72
N LEU A 133 16.56 -2.38 -9.86
CA LEU A 133 17.90 -2.82 -10.28
C LEU A 133 18.79 -1.62 -10.55
N GLY A 134 20.08 -1.76 -10.25
CA GLY A 134 21.04 -0.71 -10.49
C GLY A 134 22.45 -1.23 -10.75
N VAL A 135 23.26 -0.39 -11.35
CA VAL A 135 24.68 -0.64 -11.61
C VAL A 135 25.49 0.56 -11.13
N ASN A 136 26.50 0.28 -10.34
CA ASN A 136 27.51 1.27 -9.92
C ASN A 136 28.78 1.09 -10.73
N PHE A 137 29.28 2.18 -11.35
CA PHE A 137 30.56 2.24 -12.02
C PHE A 137 31.54 3.09 -11.22
N TYR A 138 32.60 2.45 -10.70
CA TYR A 138 33.62 3.08 -9.89
C TYR A 138 34.80 3.55 -10.74
N ARG A 139 35.13 4.83 -10.69
CA ARG A 139 36.31 5.41 -11.35
C ARG A 139 37.29 5.92 -10.29
N TYR A 140 38.32 5.13 -10.04
CA TYR A 140 39.40 5.50 -9.13
C TYR A 140 40.32 6.54 -9.78
N LYS A 141 40.68 7.58 -9.05
CA LYS A 141 41.57 8.67 -9.47
C LYS A 141 42.78 8.74 -8.54
N LYS A 142 43.80 9.50 -8.96
CA LYS A 142 45.00 9.75 -8.12
C LYS A 142 44.60 10.41 -6.79
N LYS A 143 45.43 10.27 -5.76
CA LYS A 143 45.25 10.85 -4.42
C LYS A 143 43.99 10.33 -3.69
N GLY A 144 43.59 9.09 -3.88
CA GLY A 144 42.47 8.49 -3.17
C GLY A 144 41.08 8.95 -3.62
N ARG A 145 40.97 9.83 -4.60
CA ARG A 145 39.69 10.35 -5.11
C ARG A 145 38.93 9.27 -5.90
N MET A 146 37.61 9.29 -5.83
CA MET A 146 36.78 8.30 -6.50
C MET A 146 35.50 8.95 -7.08
N GLY A 147 35.19 8.67 -8.34
CA GLY A 147 33.90 8.98 -8.97
C GLY A 147 33.05 7.72 -9.04
N ILE A 148 31.77 7.83 -8.76
CA ILE A 148 30.81 6.73 -8.84
C ILE A 148 29.66 7.20 -9.71
N TRP A 149 29.42 6.52 -10.81
CA TRP A 149 28.18 6.62 -11.58
C TRP A 149 27.23 5.53 -11.14
N ASN A 150 26.03 5.90 -10.77
CA ASN A 150 24.93 4.97 -10.53
C ASN A 150 23.88 5.13 -11.63
N ILE A 151 23.52 4.04 -12.28
CA ILE A 151 22.38 3.94 -13.22
C ILE A 151 21.44 2.93 -12.63
N SER A 152 20.19 3.29 -12.42
CA SER A 152 19.19 2.43 -11.81
C SER A 152 17.83 2.57 -12.44
N ILE A 153 17.02 1.55 -12.29
CA ILE A 153 15.64 1.49 -12.75
C ILE A 153 14.77 1.06 -11.56
N TYR A 154 13.86 1.94 -11.19
CA TYR A 154 12.80 1.67 -10.23
C TYR A 154 11.70 0.86 -10.90
N ASN A 155 11.19 -0.18 -10.23
CA ASN A 155 10.12 -1.05 -10.70
C ASN A 155 10.41 -1.67 -12.07
N THR A 156 11.50 -2.42 -12.16
CA THR A 156 12.05 -2.98 -13.41
C THR A 156 11.06 -3.85 -14.18
N TYR A 157 10.14 -4.56 -13.51
CA TYR A 157 9.13 -5.41 -14.15
C TYR A 157 7.77 -4.73 -14.35
N LEU A 158 7.71 -3.38 -14.21
CA LEU A 158 6.54 -2.58 -14.59
C LEU A 158 5.24 -2.94 -13.84
N LYS A 159 5.33 -3.46 -12.62
CA LYS A 159 4.14 -3.78 -11.82
C LYS A 159 3.31 -2.51 -11.60
N PRO A 160 2.03 -2.49 -11.98
CA PRO A 160 1.13 -1.40 -11.65
C PRO A 160 0.82 -1.44 -10.15
N ASN A 161 1.58 -0.65 -9.36
CA ASN A 161 1.36 -0.49 -7.93
C ASN A 161 0.51 0.76 -7.70
N PRO A 162 -0.70 0.65 -7.17
CA PRO A 162 -1.57 1.80 -6.97
C PRO A 162 -0.98 2.78 -5.95
N PHE A 163 -0.97 4.06 -6.28
CA PHE A 163 -0.72 5.15 -5.34
C PHE A 163 -1.95 5.41 -4.49
N MET A 164 -3.13 5.36 -5.13
CA MET A 164 -4.41 5.59 -4.49
C MET A 164 -5.44 4.61 -5.04
N THR A 165 -6.30 4.11 -4.17
CA THR A 165 -7.43 3.26 -4.53
C THR A 165 -8.70 3.91 -4.00
N GLU A 166 -9.65 4.20 -4.89
CA GLU A 166 -10.94 4.78 -4.57
C GLU A 166 -12.06 3.80 -4.87
N VAL A 167 -13.09 3.85 -4.04
CA VAL A 167 -14.30 3.06 -4.25
C VAL A 167 -15.31 3.94 -4.98
N MET A 168 -15.60 3.60 -6.22
CA MET A 168 -16.63 4.26 -7.02
C MET A 168 -17.86 3.37 -7.13
N VAL A 169 -19.01 3.99 -7.28
CA VAL A 169 -20.26 3.28 -7.56
C VAL A 169 -20.83 3.83 -8.84
N ASN A 170 -20.72 3.05 -9.89
CA ASN A 170 -21.22 3.37 -11.21
C ASN A 170 -22.57 2.71 -11.44
N GLN A 171 -23.42 3.36 -12.23
CA GLN A 171 -24.69 2.81 -12.69
C GLN A 171 -24.54 2.39 -14.15
N ASP A 172 -24.93 1.17 -14.47
CA ASP A 172 -24.96 0.68 -15.84
C ASP A 172 -26.19 1.19 -16.62
N ILE A 173 -26.23 0.87 -17.92
CA ILE A 173 -27.32 1.23 -18.82
C ILE A 173 -28.69 0.64 -18.39
N ASN A 174 -28.66 -0.46 -17.60
CA ASN A 174 -29.83 -1.14 -17.05
C ASN A 174 -30.20 -0.61 -15.64
N GLN A 175 -29.68 0.53 -15.23
CA GLN A 175 -29.86 1.13 -13.92
C GLN A 175 -29.35 0.28 -12.73
N ARG A 176 -28.48 -0.70 -12.99
CA ARG A 176 -27.83 -1.50 -11.94
C ARG A 176 -26.61 -0.79 -11.42
N TYR A 177 -26.41 -0.82 -10.11
CA TYR A 177 -25.25 -0.22 -9.47
C TYR A 177 -24.13 -1.25 -9.33
N HIS A 178 -22.93 -0.87 -9.76
CA HIS A 178 -21.71 -1.66 -9.61
C HIS A 178 -20.68 -0.92 -8.76
N VAL A 179 -20.09 -1.64 -7.82
CA VAL A 179 -18.94 -1.12 -7.06
C VAL A 179 -17.68 -1.38 -7.89
N VAL A 180 -16.96 -0.32 -8.18
CA VAL A 180 -15.71 -0.36 -8.95
C VAL A 180 -14.58 0.17 -8.08
N LEU A 181 -13.47 -0.58 -8.02
CA LEU A 181 -12.23 -0.09 -7.44
C LEU A 181 -11.44 0.63 -8.54
N GLN A 182 -11.31 1.93 -8.40
CA GLN A 182 -10.47 2.73 -9.28
C GLN A 182 -9.08 2.88 -8.66
N GLU A 183 -8.07 2.40 -9.38
CA GLU A 183 -6.68 2.49 -8.96
C GLU A 183 -5.94 3.56 -9.77
N THR A 184 -5.32 4.51 -9.08
CA THR A 184 -4.46 5.52 -9.70
C THR A 184 -3.01 5.10 -9.57
N ILE A 185 -2.34 4.93 -10.71
CA ILE A 185 -0.92 4.55 -10.80
C ILE A 185 -0.13 5.77 -11.26
N LEU A 186 0.86 6.20 -10.47
CA LEU A 186 1.68 7.36 -10.82
C LEU A 186 2.83 6.99 -11.76
N PHE A 187 3.53 5.87 -11.47
CA PHE A 187 4.72 5.47 -12.22
C PHE A 187 4.75 3.97 -12.44
N TYR A 188 4.95 3.54 -13.67
CA TYR A 188 5.22 2.14 -14.00
C TYR A 188 6.69 1.80 -13.80
N CYS A 189 7.59 2.61 -14.34
CA CYS A 189 9.02 2.53 -14.05
C CYS A 189 9.64 3.92 -14.08
N MET A 190 10.80 4.06 -13.43
CA MET A 190 11.51 5.33 -13.42
C MET A 190 13.02 5.07 -13.50
N PRO A 191 13.66 5.41 -14.63
CA PRO A 191 15.11 5.39 -14.73
C PRO A 191 15.72 6.55 -13.94
N SER A 192 16.89 6.31 -13.36
CA SER A 192 17.64 7.33 -12.60
C SER A 192 19.12 7.19 -12.90
N VAL A 193 19.79 8.35 -13.00
CA VAL A 193 21.25 8.43 -13.12
C VAL A 193 21.76 9.40 -12.07
N SER A 194 22.76 8.98 -11.32
CA SER A 194 23.43 9.84 -10.35
C SER A 194 24.94 9.74 -10.42
N TYR A 195 25.63 10.80 -10.04
CA TYR A 195 27.08 10.85 -9.95
C TYR A 195 27.51 11.31 -8.57
N THR A 196 28.34 10.52 -7.90
CA THR A 196 28.93 10.86 -6.61
C THR A 196 30.43 11.01 -6.76
N TYR A 197 31.00 12.11 -6.26
CA TYR A 197 32.42 12.34 -6.22
C TYR A 197 32.90 12.36 -4.77
N LYS A 198 33.93 11.52 -4.48
CA LYS A 198 34.62 11.50 -3.19
C LYS A 198 36.04 12.03 -3.36
N PHE A 199 36.41 12.98 -2.53
CA PHE A 199 37.71 13.64 -2.51
C PHE A 199 38.46 13.39 -1.20
#